data_ab919bbcc92fe2f72c640bb57bcea90a
#
_entry.id   ab919bbcc92fe2f72c640bb57bcea90a
#
_cell.length_a   1.000
_cell.length_b   1.000
_cell.length_c   1.000
_cell.angle_alpha   90.00
_cell.angle_beta   90.00
_cell.angle_gamma   90.00
#
_symmetry.space_group_name_H-M   'P 1'
#
loop_
_entity.id
_entity.type
_entity.pdbx_description
1 polymer ?
#
loop_
_entity_poly.entity_id
_entity_poly.type
_entity_poly.pdbx_seq_one_letter_code
_entity_poly.pdbx_strand_id
1 'polypeptide(L)'
;MQPRNVPQALFGQGLRLPERINMNAMNNIVVYCGSNLGEDPSYSQAARELGRAIAERGSRLVYGGGGIGLMGEVASAALAAGGKVTGIIPTFLRHEEMAHGRLTELIITDNMADRRTKMIEQADAFIALPGGLGTYEELFEVLSAAQLKLHSKPIGLLNINGFFNPITTLLQHTASQGFMPAANTGLVCTDSSIPALLNKMAAYRFQDAPKWKRPAWQEQAEAT
;
A
#
# COMPACT_ATOMS: atom_id res chain seq x y z
N MET A 1 46.46 -9.83 13.41
CA MET A 1 45.61 -8.64 13.59
C MET A 1 44.27 -9.15 14.12
N GLN A 2 43.97 -8.88 15.39
CA GLN A 2 42.71 -9.36 16.02
C GLN A 2 41.51 -8.53 15.51
N PRO A 3 40.35 -9.14 15.32
CA PRO A 3 39.13 -8.41 14.94
C PRO A 3 38.65 -7.56 16.12
N ARG A 4 38.34 -6.30 15.85
CA ARG A 4 37.82 -5.35 16.85
C ARG A 4 36.42 -5.79 17.29
N ASN A 5 36.24 -5.99 18.59
CA ASN A 5 34.95 -6.17 19.24
C ASN A 5 34.05 -4.97 18.97
N VAL A 6 32.94 -5.19 18.30
CA VAL A 6 31.82 -4.24 18.21
C VAL A 6 30.98 -4.41 19.48
N PRO A 7 30.66 -3.35 20.24
CA PRO A 7 29.86 -3.49 21.45
C PRO A 7 28.43 -4.00 21.14
N GLN A 8 28.07 -5.05 21.83
CA GLN A 8 26.75 -5.73 21.76
C GLN A 8 25.60 -4.93 22.42
N ALA A 9 25.78 -3.66 22.72
CA ALA A 9 24.88 -2.86 23.57
C ALA A 9 23.81 -2.05 22.83
N LEU A 10 23.58 -2.25 21.52
CA LEU A 10 22.56 -1.52 20.73
C LEU A 10 21.37 -2.37 20.28
N PHE A 11 21.27 -3.64 20.69
CA PHE A 11 20.14 -4.53 20.33
C PHE A 11 19.25 -4.90 21.52
N GLY A 12 19.18 -4.07 22.51
CA GLY A 12 18.43 -4.32 23.72
C GLY A 12 17.16 -3.49 23.82
N GLN A 13 16.18 -3.69 22.99
CA GLN A 13 14.72 -3.62 23.27
C GLN A 13 14.04 -4.15 22.02
N GLY A 14 13.59 -5.43 22.08
CA GLY A 14 12.76 -5.99 21.03
C GLY A 14 11.57 -5.08 20.80
N LEU A 15 11.45 -4.53 19.58
CA LEU A 15 10.22 -3.91 19.10
C LEU A 15 9.12 -4.95 19.34
N ARG A 16 8.31 -4.75 20.38
CA ARG A 16 7.06 -5.48 20.52
C ARG A 16 6.25 -5.12 19.28
N LEU A 17 6.01 -6.12 18.42
CA LEU A 17 4.99 -6.00 17.41
C LEU A 17 3.72 -5.52 18.12
N PRO A 18 3.03 -4.49 17.62
CA PRO A 18 1.80 -4.02 18.23
C PRO A 18 0.84 -5.21 18.39
N GLU A 19 0.21 -5.29 19.56
CA GLU A 19 -0.76 -6.34 19.92
C GLU A 19 -1.72 -6.59 18.76
N ARG A 20 -2.08 -7.87 18.57
CA ARG A 20 -2.97 -8.41 17.53
C ARG A 20 -3.96 -7.35 17.03
N ILE A 21 -3.65 -6.74 15.88
CA ILE A 21 -4.61 -5.90 15.17
C ILE A 21 -5.85 -6.77 15.02
N ASN A 22 -6.97 -6.29 15.56
CA ASN A 22 -8.26 -6.94 15.40
C ASN A 22 -8.57 -6.95 13.89
N MET A 23 -8.34 -8.10 13.23
CA MET A 23 -8.26 -8.25 11.78
C MET A 23 -9.60 -7.99 11.06
N ASN A 24 -10.66 -7.65 11.81
CA ASN A 24 -11.94 -7.21 11.24
C ASN A 24 -12.07 -5.69 11.10
N ALA A 25 -11.12 -4.89 11.59
CA ALA A 25 -11.23 -3.44 11.62
C ALA A 25 -10.17 -2.76 10.75
N MET A 26 -10.31 -2.81 9.43
CA MET A 26 -9.66 -1.87 8.51
C MET A 26 -10.42 -0.54 8.56
N ASN A 27 -10.24 0.22 9.67
CA ASN A 27 -11.00 1.46 9.90
C ASN A 27 -10.59 2.56 8.93
N ASN A 28 -9.31 2.64 8.59
CA ASN A 28 -8.76 3.59 7.64
C ASN A 28 -8.12 2.82 6.48
N ILE A 29 -8.69 2.93 5.30
CA ILE A 29 -8.16 2.31 4.08
C ILE A 29 -7.53 3.41 3.24
N VAL A 30 -6.21 3.32 3.04
CA VAL A 30 -5.49 4.20 2.13
C VAL A 30 -5.66 3.66 0.71
N VAL A 31 -6.08 4.53 -0.21
CA VAL A 31 -6.21 4.19 -1.63
C VAL A 31 -5.20 4.98 -2.46
N TYR A 32 -4.34 4.27 -3.17
CA TYR A 32 -3.42 4.79 -4.17
C TYR A 32 -4.00 4.57 -5.55
N CYS A 33 -4.11 5.61 -6.37
CA CYS A 33 -4.70 5.51 -7.70
C CYS A 33 -4.27 6.66 -8.60
N GLY A 34 -4.57 6.54 -9.90
CA GLY A 34 -4.22 7.54 -10.88
C GLY A 34 -4.98 8.86 -10.75
N SER A 35 -4.30 9.98 -11.09
CA SER A 35 -4.91 11.30 -11.34
C SER A 35 -5.58 11.39 -12.72
N ASN A 36 -5.46 10.34 -13.54
CA ASN A 36 -6.17 10.16 -14.81
C ASN A 36 -7.19 9.01 -14.70
N LEU A 37 -8.16 8.97 -15.62
CA LEU A 37 -9.21 7.93 -15.64
C LEU A 37 -8.73 6.62 -16.27
N GLY A 38 -7.68 6.66 -17.09
CA GLY A 38 -7.29 5.56 -17.96
C GLY A 38 -8.17 5.49 -19.22
N GLU A 39 -7.82 4.59 -20.13
CA GLU A 39 -8.52 4.46 -21.43
C GLU A 39 -9.80 3.60 -21.34
N ASP A 40 -9.89 2.73 -20.31
CA ASP A 40 -11.02 1.82 -20.15
C ASP A 40 -11.96 2.34 -19.04
N PRO A 41 -13.26 2.52 -19.33
CA PRO A 41 -14.24 3.03 -18.36
C PRO A 41 -14.43 2.11 -17.14
N SER A 42 -14.04 0.84 -17.22
CA SER A 42 -14.07 -0.09 -16.08
C SER A 42 -13.20 0.36 -14.91
N TYR A 43 -12.13 1.11 -15.16
CA TYR A 43 -11.27 1.66 -14.09
C TYR A 43 -12.04 2.69 -13.25
N SER A 44 -12.76 3.61 -13.90
CA SER A 44 -13.63 4.60 -13.22
C SER A 44 -14.76 3.92 -12.47
N GLN A 45 -15.37 2.90 -13.08
CA GLN A 45 -16.41 2.13 -12.42
C GLN A 45 -15.88 1.44 -11.17
N ALA A 46 -14.74 0.76 -11.25
CA ALA A 46 -14.11 0.10 -10.12
C ALA A 46 -13.73 1.08 -8.99
N ALA A 47 -13.25 2.30 -9.35
CA ALA A 47 -12.96 3.34 -8.37
C ALA A 47 -14.22 3.77 -7.61
N ARG A 48 -15.34 4.01 -8.31
CA ARG A 48 -16.63 4.35 -7.69
C ARG A 48 -17.15 3.22 -6.80
N GLU A 49 -17.11 1.99 -7.28
CA GLU A 49 -17.54 0.81 -6.51
C GLU A 49 -16.70 0.60 -5.26
N LEU A 50 -15.37 0.77 -5.35
CA LEU A 50 -14.48 0.68 -4.19
C LEU A 50 -14.79 1.77 -3.16
N GLY A 51 -14.97 3.02 -3.61
CA GLY A 51 -15.32 4.14 -2.72
C GLY A 51 -16.61 3.86 -1.95
N ARG A 52 -17.66 3.36 -2.63
CA ARG A 52 -18.92 2.96 -2.01
C ARG A 52 -18.71 1.83 -1.01
N ALA A 53 -17.98 0.77 -1.38
CA ALA A 53 -17.73 -0.38 -0.53
C ALA A 53 -16.96 -0.03 0.75
N ILE A 54 -16.00 0.91 0.68
CA ILE A 54 -15.28 1.43 1.84
C ILE A 54 -16.24 2.15 2.79
N ALA A 55 -17.12 3.01 2.25
CA ALA A 55 -18.10 3.75 3.04
C ALA A 55 -19.14 2.80 3.70
N GLU A 56 -19.68 1.84 2.95
CA GLU A 56 -20.67 0.86 3.43
C GLU A 56 -20.11 -0.05 4.53
N ARG A 57 -18.79 -0.31 4.56
CA ARG A 57 -18.11 -0.99 5.67
C ARG A 57 -18.00 -0.14 6.94
N GLY A 58 -18.31 1.16 6.87
CA GLY A 58 -18.03 2.11 7.93
C GLY A 58 -16.56 2.52 8.03
N SER A 59 -15.73 2.15 7.03
CA SER A 59 -14.32 2.53 6.98
C SER A 59 -14.17 3.96 6.46
N ARG A 60 -13.07 4.61 6.84
CA ARG A 60 -12.64 5.91 6.29
C ARG A 60 -11.78 5.67 5.06
N LEU A 61 -12.06 6.37 3.99
CA LEU A 61 -11.15 6.50 2.85
C LEU A 61 -10.07 7.53 3.16
N VAL A 62 -8.80 7.17 3.02
CA VAL A 62 -7.66 8.09 3.02
C VAL A 62 -7.02 8.04 1.64
N TYR A 63 -6.71 9.20 1.02
CA TYR A 63 -6.17 9.22 -0.33
C TYR A 63 -5.40 10.53 -0.63
N GLY A 64 -4.91 10.67 -1.85
CA GLY A 64 -4.06 11.79 -2.28
C GLY A 64 -4.71 13.17 -2.38
N GLY A 65 -6.00 13.32 -2.07
CA GLY A 65 -6.68 14.62 -1.96
C GLY A 65 -7.13 15.24 -3.28
N GLY A 66 -6.75 14.68 -4.45
CA GLY A 66 -7.13 15.19 -5.78
C GLY A 66 -8.60 14.99 -6.10
N GLY A 67 -9.18 15.93 -6.86
CA GLY A 67 -10.57 15.90 -7.32
C GLY A 67 -10.76 15.34 -8.73
N ILE A 68 -9.69 14.96 -9.41
CA ILE A 68 -9.69 14.48 -10.79
C ILE A 68 -9.27 13.01 -10.91
N GLY A 69 -9.51 12.40 -12.05
CA GLY A 69 -9.13 11.01 -12.33
C GLY A 69 -9.79 10.01 -11.39
N LEU A 70 -9.14 8.86 -11.18
CA LEU A 70 -9.64 7.83 -10.28
C LEU A 70 -9.67 8.30 -8.82
N MET A 71 -8.81 9.26 -8.43
CA MET A 71 -8.86 9.90 -7.11
C MET A 71 -10.20 10.60 -6.87
N GLY A 72 -10.65 11.42 -7.82
CA GLY A 72 -11.95 12.10 -7.75
C GLY A 72 -13.11 11.13 -7.71
N GLU A 73 -13.06 10.06 -8.53
CA GLU A 73 -14.09 9.03 -8.62
C GLU A 73 -14.28 8.27 -7.29
N VAL A 74 -13.18 7.77 -6.71
CA VAL A 74 -13.25 7.00 -5.44
C VAL A 74 -13.71 7.87 -4.27
N ALA A 75 -13.22 9.11 -4.18
CA ALA A 75 -13.58 10.03 -3.11
C ALA A 75 -15.04 10.49 -3.19
N SER A 76 -15.49 10.88 -4.40
CA SER A 76 -16.88 11.30 -4.64
C SER A 76 -17.87 10.18 -4.33
N ALA A 77 -17.56 8.94 -4.73
CA ALA A 77 -18.42 7.80 -4.48
C ALA A 77 -18.49 7.44 -2.99
N ALA A 78 -17.37 7.50 -2.26
CA ALA A 78 -17.36 7.28 -0.82
C ALA A 78 -18.19 8.34 -0.08
N LEU A 79 -18.06 9.62 -0.44
CA LEU A 79 -18.88 10.70 0.12
C LEU A 79 -20.36 10.55 -0.20
N ALA A 80 -20.70 10.20 -1.43
CA ALA A 80 -22.08 9.97 -1.85
C ALA A 80 -22.76 8.82 -1.09
N ALA A 81 -21.98 7.82 -0.67
CA ALA A 81 -22.42 6.73 0.20
C ALA A 81 -22.41 7.08 1.70
N GLY A 82 -22.20 8.34 2.07
CA GLY A 82 -22.16 8.79 3.48
C GLY A 82 -20.87 8.47 4.23
N GLY A 83 -19.82 8.04 3.53
CA GLY A 83 -18.53 7.69 4.13
C GLY A 83 -17.71 8.92 4.52
N LYS A 84 -16.72 8.68 5.37
CA LYS A 84 -15.71 9.69 5.76
C LYS A 84 -14.52 9.61 4.82
N VAL A 85 -14.06 10.76 4.32
CA VAL A 85 -12.94 10.84 3.39
C VAL A 85 -11.93 11.88 3.87
N THR A 86 -10.68 11.45 4.03
CA THR A 86 -9.54 12.33 4.30
C THR A 86 -8.65 12.38 3.07
N GLY A 87 -8.42 13.58 2.55
CA GLY A 87 -7.45 13.85 1.50
C GLY A 87 -6.15 14.39 2.09
N ILE A 88 -5.00 13.95 1.56
CA ILE A 88 -3.69 14.45 1.97
C ILE A 88 -2.96 14.91 0.71
N ILE A 89 -2.72 16.23 0.61
CA ILE A 89 -2.19 16.84 -0.61
C ILE A 89 -1.09 17.87 -0.28
N PRO A 90 0.03 17.87 -0.97
CA PRO A 90 1.03 18.91 -0.80
C PRO A 90 0.57 20.21 -1.46
N THR A 91 1.01 21.34 -0.91
CA THR A 91 0.60 22.69 -1.32
C THR A 91 0.75 22.90 -2.81
N PHE A 92 1.85 22.45 -3.42
CA PHE A 92 2.13 22.67 -4.85
C PHE A 92 1.21 21.87 -5.80
N LEU A 93 0.66 20.71 -5.37
CA LEU A 93 -0.29 19.92 -6.17
C LEU A 93 -1.76 20.37 -6.00
N ARG A 94 -2.04 21.23 -5.04
CA ARG A 94 -3.41 21.61 -4.70
C ARG A 94 -4.20 22.21 -5.86
N HIS A 95 -3.54 22.97 -6.71
CA HIS A 95 -4.15 23.58 -7.90
C HIS A 95 -4.13 22.62 -9.09
N GLU A 96 -3.05 21.88 -9.30
CA GLU A 96 -2.85 20.99 -10.44
C GLU A 96 -3.78 19.75 -10.38
N GLU A 97 -3.93 19.15 -9.21
CA GLU A 97 -4.82 18.00 -8.98
C GLU A 97 -6.24 18.42 -8.61
N MET A 98 -6.55 19.74 -8.64
CA MET A 98 -7.85 20.29 -8.25
C MET A 98 -8.35 19.63 -6.96
N ALA A 99 -7.79 20.03 -5.82
CA ALA A 99 -8.15 19.46 -4.51
C ALA A 99 -9.67 19.34 -4.37
N HIS A 100 -10.13 18.18 -3.94
CA HIS A 100 -11.55 17.86 -3.87
C HIS A 100 -12.28 18.77 -2.86
N GLY A 101 -13.30 19.50 -3.31
CA GLY A 101 -13.93 20.61 -2.54
C GLY A 101 -14.87 20.19 -1.39
N ARG A 102 -15.18 18.87 -1.23
CA ARG A 102 -16.22 18.41 -0.28
C ARG A 102 -15.75 17.30 0.65
N LEU A 103 -14.45 17.21 0.91
CA LEU A 103 -13.90 16.17 1.79
C LEU A 103 -14.36 16.36 3.24
N THR A 104 -14.41 15.26 3.99
CA THR A 104 -14.59 15.31 5.45
C THR A 104 -13.42 16.03 6.10
N GLU A 105 -12.20 15.82 5.58
CA GLU A 105 -10.97 16.42 6.05
C GLU A 105 -9.98 16.57 4.90
N LEU A 106 -9.26 17.70 4.84
CA LEU A 106 -8.17 17.94 3.91
C LEU A 106 -6.92 18.34 4.69
N ILE A 107 -5.89 17.50 4.61
CA ILE A 107 -4.59 17.74 5.24
C ILE A 107 -3.64 18.27 4.17
N ILE A 108 -3.12 19.47 4.40
CA ILE A 108 -2.09 20.06 3.54
C ILE A 108 -0.71 19.69 4.08
N THR A 109 0.21 19.33 3.18
CA THR A 109 1.59 19.02 3.50
C THR A 109 2.55 19.92 2.74
N ASP A 110 3.79 20.01 3.21
CA ASP A 110 4.80 20.88 2.58
C ASP A 110 5.42 20.20 1.35
N ASN A 111 5.54 18.88 1.37
CA ASN A 111 6.22 18.09 0.34
C ASN A 111 5.63 16.69 0.18
N MET A 112 6.12 15.94 -0.82
CA MET A 112 5.67 14.57 -1.10
C MET A 112 6.06 13.56 -0.02
N ALA A 113 7.20 13.73 0.64
CA ALA A 113 7.62 12.81 1.69
C ALA A 113 6.67 12.88 2.90
N ASP A 114 6.32 14.09 3.33
CA ASP A 114 5.36 14.31 4.42
C ASP A 114 3.97 13.77 4.06
N ARG A 115 3.54 13.95 2.80
CA ARG A 115 2.28 13.37 2.30
C ARG A 115 2.26 11.86 2.48
N ARG A 116 3.26 11.15 1.95
CA ARG A 116 3.35 9.69 2.02
C ARG A 116 3.44 9.19 3.46
N THR A 117 4.28 9.83 4.28
CA THR A 117 4.40 9.51 5.72
C THR A 117 3.04 9.60 6.41
N LYS A 118 2.31 10.71 6.25
CA LYS A 118 0.97 10.89 6.85
C LYS A 118 -0.05 9.87 6.35
N MET A 119 -0.01 9.50 5.06
CA MET A 119 -0.88 8.45 4.53
C MET A 119 -0.58 7.10 5.17
N ILE A 120 0.70 6.74 5.30
CA ILE A 120 1.13 5.46 5.90
C ILE A 120 0.77 5.40 7.40
N GLU A 121 0.97 6.49 8.13
CA GLU A 121 0.65 6.58 9.56
C GLU A 121 -0.85 6.37 9.83
N GLN A 122 -1.72 6.94 8.99
CA GLN A 122 -3.16 6.82 9.16
C GLN A 122 -3.75 5.48 8.71
N ALA A 123 -3.02 4.68 7.95
CA ALA A 123 -3.52 3.47 7.34
C ALA A 123 -3.68 2.31 8.33
N ASP A 124 -4.77 1.57 8.21
CA ASP A 124 -4.89 0.19 8.70
C ASP A 124 -4.69 -0.81 7.56
N ALA A 125 -4.94 -0.38 6.32
CA ALA A 125 -4.78 -1.17 5.10
C ALA A 125 -4.50 -0.26 3.90
N PHE A 126 -3.91 -0.83 2.85
CA PHE A 126 -3.62 -0.13 1.59
C PHE A 126 -4.29 -0.84 0.43
N ILE A 127 -4.89 -0.09 -0.50
CA ILE A 127 -5.40 -0.63 -1.77
C ILE A 127 -4.85 0.21 -2.91
N ALA A 128 -4.26 -0.44 -3.91
CA ALA A 128 -3.91 0.20 -5.17
C ALA A 128 -4.96 -0.10 -6.23
N LEU A 129 -5.47 0.96 -6.86
CA LEU A 129 -6.19 0.98 -8.13
C LEU A 129 -5.19 1.29 -9.25
N PRO A 130 -5.56 1.05 -10.53
CA PRO A 130 -4.75 1.47 -11.67
C PRO A 130 -4.28 2.91 -11.56
N GLY A 131 -3.03 3.17 -11.97
CA GLY A 131 -2.44 4.50 -11.91
C GLY A 131 -1.06 4.55 -12.54
N GLY A 132 -0.42 5.70 -12.44
CA GLY A 132 0.90 5.97 -13.01
C GLY A 132 2.05 5.79 -12.00
N LEU A 133 3.15 6.49 -12.28
CA LEU A 133 4.40 6.39 -11.49
C LEU A 133 4.20 6.73 -10.01
N GLY A 134 3.37 7.74 -9.69
CA GLY A 134 3.08 8.08 -8.29
C GLY A 134 2.40 6.94 -7.53
N THR A 135 1.44 6.25 -8.19
CA THR A 135 0.78 5.07 -7.62
C THR A 135 1.77 3.93 -7.38
N TYR A 136 2.73 3.73 -8.30
CA TYR A 136 3.79 2.73 -8.13
C TYR A 136 4.78 3.12 -7.03
N GLU A 137 5.19 4.38 -6.94
CA GLU A 137 6.05 4.89 -5.87
C GLU A 137 5.42 4.57 -4.50
N GLU A 138 4.16 4.96 -4.29
CA GLU A 138 3.42 4.73 -3.05
C GLU A 138 3.26 3.23 -2.74
N LEU A 139 2.94 2.41 -3.75
CA LEU A 139 2.82 0.96 -3.61
C LEU A 139 4.14 0.30 -3.20
N PHE A 140 5.24 0.62 -3.89
CA PHE A 140 6.54 0.03 -3.59
C PHE A 140 7.12 0.53 -2.27
N GLU A 141 6.80 1.75 -1.83
CA GLU A 141 7.17 2.25 -0.51
C GLU A 141 6.54 1.39 0.60
N VAL A 142 5.23 1.13 0.54
CA VAL A 142 4.56 0.30 1.56
C VAL A 142 4.96 -1.18 1.47
N LEU A 143 5.24 -1.71 0.28
CA LEU A 143 5.78 -3.06 0.11
C LEU A 143 7.19 -3.19 0.72
N SER A 144 8.05 -2.21 0.46
CA SER A 144 9.39 -2.16 1.03
C SER A 144 9.36 -2.05 2.56
N ALA A 145 8.48 -1.20 3.10
CA ALA A 145 8.29 -1.06 4.53
C ALA A 145 7.78 -2.36 5.18
N ALA A 146 6.84 -3.07 4.53
CA ALA A 146 6.37 -4.38 4.99
C ALA A 146 7.49 -5.43 4.98
N GLN A 147 8.30 -5.49 3.91
CA GLN A 147 9.47 -6.37 3.84
C GLN A 147 10.47 -6.10 4.96
N LEU A 148 10.63 -4.84 5.36
CA LEU A 148 11.49 -4.41 6.47
C LEU A 148 10.83 -4.58 7.84
N LYS A 149 9.61 -5.12 7.89
CA LYS A 149 8.83 -5.31 9.13
C LYS A 149 8.50 -4.01 9.86
N LEU A 150 8.45 -2.89 9.14
CA LEU A 150 8.03 -1.61 9.71
C LEU A 150 6.51 -1.54 9.90
N HIS A 151 5.77 -2.39 9.18
CA HIS A 151 4.35 -2.65 9.40
C HIS A 151 3.96 -4.06 8.91
N SER A 152 2.78 -4.53 9.35
CA SER A 152 2.16 -5.79 8.93
C SER A 152 0.77 -5.59 8.32
N LYS A 153 0.46 -4.36 7.88
CA LYS A 153 -0.83 -3.96 7.33
C LYS A 153 -1.06 -4.66 5.98
N PRO A 154 -2.29 -5.15 5.68
CA PRO A 154 -2.59 -5.77 4.39
C PRO A 154 -2.49 -4.76 3.24
N ILE A 155 -1.96 -5.22 2.10
CA ILE A 155 -1.81 -4.45 0.87
C ILE A 155 -2.60 -5.17 -0.23
N GLY A 156 -3.59 -4.48 -0.81
CA GLY A 156 -4.45 -4.99 -1.86
C GLY A 156 -4.14 -4.38 -3.22
N LEU A 157 -4.16 -5.20 -4.27
CA LEU A 157 -4.16 -4.76 -5.66
C LEU A 157 -5.53 -5.07 -6.27
N LEU A 158 -6.33 -4.06 -6.57
CA LEU A 158 -7.59 -4.25 -7.30
C LEU A 158 -7.28 -4.37 -8.79
N ASN A 159 -7.17 -5.61 -9.25
CA ASN A 159 -6.59 -5.99 -10.54
C ASN A 159 -7.63 -5.99 -11.67
N ILE A 160 -8.18 -4.82 -11.98
CA ILE A 160 -9.14 -4.65 -13.06
C ILE A 160 -8.43 -4.88 -14.39
N ASN A 161 -9.03 -5.73 -15.24
CA ASN A 161 -8.52 -6.09 -16.57
C ASN A 161 -7.06 -6.58 -16.56
N GLY A 162 -6.57 -7.13 -15.45
CA GLY A 162 -5.20 -7.61 -15.37
C GLY A 162 -4.14 -6.50 -15.28
N PHE A 163 -4.53 -5.26 -14.97
CA PHE A 163 -3.63 -4.10 -14.92
C PHE A 163 -2.38 -4.34 -14.08
N PHE A 164 -2.49 -5.05 -12.95
CA PHE A 164 -1.39 -5.35 -12.06
C PHE A 164 -0.67 -6.69 -12.35
N ASN A 165 -1.04 -7.42 -13.42
CA ASN A 165 -0.32 -8.65 -13.79
C ASN A 165 1.18 -8.41 -13.98
N PRO A 166 1.66 -7.32 -14.62
CA PRO A 166 3.09 -7.04 -14.72
C PRO A 166 3.77 -6.87 -13.36
N ILE A 167 3.09 -6.26 -12.38
CA ILE A 167 3.64 -6.08 -11.02
C ILE A 167 3.77 -7.42 -10.30
N THR A 168 2.76 -8.27 -10.35
CA THR A 168 2.81 -9.61 -9.74
C THR A 168 3.89 -10.47 -10.38
N THR A 169 4.05 -10.39 -11.70
CA THR A 169 5.13 -11.06 -12.44
C THR A 169 6.50 -10.52 -12.03
N LEU A 170 6.65 -9.20 -11.91
CA LEU A 170 7.90 -8.58 -11.45
C LEU A 170 8.29 -9.07 -10.04
N LEU A 171 7.36 -9.12 -9.09
CA LEU A 171 7.62 -9.60 -7.74
C LEU A 171 8.04 -11.08 -7.75
N GLN A 172 7.36 -11.93 -8.52
CA GLN A 172 7.71 -13.33 -8.69
C GLN A 172 9.11 -13.51 -9.31
N HIS A 173 9.42 -12.74 -10.36
CA HIS A 173 10.73 -12.75 -10.99
C HIS A 173 11.82 -12.30 -10.01
N THR A 174 11.60 -11.21 -9.27
CA THR A 174 12.54 -10.71 -8.27
C THR A 174 12.84 -11.76 -7.20
N ALA A 175 11.82 -12.50 -6.76
CA ALA A 175 11.98 -13.60 -5.81
C ALA A 175 12.76 -14.79 -6.42
N SER A 176 12.45 -15.18 -7.67
CA SER A 176 13.14 -16.28 -8.37
C SER A 176 14.62 -15.98 -8.61
N GLN A 177 14.98 -14.70 -8.79
CA GLN A 177 16.37 -14.26 -8.95
C GLN A 177 17.09 -14.05 -7.59
N GLY A 178 16.43 -14.32 -6.45
CA GLY A 178 17.03 -14.26 -5.12
C GLY A 178 17.17 -12.87 -4.50
N PHE A 179 16.64 -11.83 -5.14
CA PHE A 179 16.69 -10.46 -4.62
C PHE A 179 15.59 -10.15 -3.57
N MET A 180 14.63 -11.05 -3.43
CA MET A 180 13.54 -10.96 -2.46
C MET A 180 13.21 -12.36 -1.92
N PRO A 181 12.92 -12.53 -0.62
CA PRO A 181 12.41 -13.81 -0.11
C PRO A 181 11.13 -14.24 -0.84
N ALA A 182 11.01 -15.53 -1.18
CA ALA A 182 9.83 -16.04 -1.88
C ALA A 182 8.52 -15.79 -1.11
N ALA A 183 8.55 -15.84 0.22
CA ALA A 183 7.39 -15.52 1.05
C ALA A 183 6.86 -14.08 0.85
N ASN A 184 7.71 -13.16 0.42
CA ASN A 184 7.32 -11.75 0.22
C ASN A 184 6.49 -11.53 -1.05
N THR A 185 6.36 -12.52 -1.94
CA THR A 185 5.34 -12.47 -3.01
C THR A 185 3.92 -12.46 -2.43
N GLY A 186 3.74 -12.98 -1.21
CA GLY A 186 2.49 -12.95 -0.45
C GLY A 186 2.22 -11.66 0.33
N LEU A 187 3.06 -10.61 0.21
CA LEU A 187 2.80 -9.30 0.82
C LEU A 187 1.60 -8.60 0.18
N VAL A 188 1.25 -8.96 -1.06
CA VAL A 188 0.11 -8.41 -1.78
C VAL A 188 -1.06 -9.39 -1.86
N CYS A 189 -2.26 -8.90 -1.56
CA CYS A 189 -3.51 -9.56 -1.90
C CYS A 189 -3.97 -9.04 -3.26
N THR A 190 -4.24 -9.91 -4.21
CA THR A 190 -4.68 -9.50 -5.55
C THR A 190 -6.03 -10.12 -5.88
N ASP A 191 -6.97 -9.32 -6.37
CA ASP A 191 -8.25 -9.76 -6.90
C ASP A 191 -8.84 -8.70 -7.83
N SER A 192 -9.69 -9.12 -8.78
CA SER A 192 -10.47 -8.21 -9.64
C SER A 192 -11.85 -7.85 -9.03
N SER A 193 -12.29 -8.59 -8.02
CA SER A 193 -13.53 -8.37 -7.29
C SER A 193 -13.27 -7.65 -5.98
N ILE A 194 -13.95 -6.53 -5.75
CA ILE A 194 -13.81 -5.73 -4.51
C ILE A 194 -14.16 -6.55 -3.27
N PRO A 195 -15.30 -7.28 -3.19
CA PRO A 195 -15.59 -8.11 -2.03
C PRO A 195 -14.56 -9.20 -1.78
N ALA A 196 -14.08 -9.85 -2.84
CA ALA A 196 -13.06 -10.89 -2.72
C ALA A 196 -11.72 -10.31 -2.23
N LEU A 197 -11.30 -9.14 -2.77
CA LEU A 197 -10.09 -8.45 -2.33
C LEU A 197 -10.17 -8.07 -0.84
N LEU A 198 -11.26 -7.41 -0.42
CA LEU A 198 -11.46 -7.01 0.96
C LEU A 198 -11.49 -8.21 1.92
N ASN A 199 -12.07 -9.35 1.51
CA ASN A 199 -12.05 -10.58 2.30
C ASN A 199 -10.64 -11.17 2.41
N LYS A 200 -9.85 -11.19 1.31
CA LYS A 200 -8.44 -11.62 1.34
C LYS A 200 -7.62 -10.73 2.28
N MET A 201 -7.83 -9.41 2.22
CA MET A 201 -7.13 -8.46 3.08
C MET A 201 -7.52 -8.62 4.56
N ALA A 202 -8.79 -8.85 4.86
CA ALA A 202 -9.26 -9.13 6.23
C ALA A 202 -8.69 -10.47 6.78
N ALA A 203 -8.48 -11.45 5.92
CA ALA A 203 -7.87 -12.73 6.26
C ALA A 203 -6.33 -12.72 6.22
N TYR A 204 -5.72 -11.63 5.76
CA TYR A 204 -4.27 -11.53 5.60
C TYR A 204 -3.52 -11.82 6.90
N ARG A 205 -2.44 -12.57 6.79
CA ARG A 205 -1.48 -12.86 7.87
C ARG A 205 -0.09 -12.55 7.37
N PHE A 206 0.56 -11.61 8.03
CA PHE A 206 1.95 -11.28 7.71
C PHE A 206 2.83 -12.51 7.90
N GLN A 207 3.60 -12.86 6.85
CA GLN A 207 4.57 -13.94 6.90
C GLN A 207 5.96 -13.35 7.14
N ASP A 208 6.52 -13.65 8.32
CA ASP A 208 7.88 -13.28 8.64
C ASP A 208 8.86 -14.12 7.83
N ALA A 209 9.74 -13.48 7.08
CA ALA A 209 10.82 -14.14 6.35
C ALA A 209 12.12 -13.35 6.53
N PRO A 210 13.26 -14.03 6.69
CA PRO A 210 14.56 -13.37 6.73
C PRO A 210 14.84 -12.69 5.38
N LYS A 211 15.16 -11.39 5.44
CA LYS A 211 15.42 -10.59 4.24
C LYS A 211 16.69 -11.04 3.51
N TRP A 212 17.69 -11.45 4.27
CA TRP A 212 19.00 -11.84 3.73
C TRP A 212 19.17 -13.35 3.75
N LYS A 213 19.54 -13.89 2.60
CA LYS A 213 19.87 -15.31 2.43
C LYS A 213 21.18 -15.39 1.63
N ARG A 214 22.10 -16.23 2.09
CA ARG A 214 23.30 -16.54 1.28
C ARG A 214 22.91 -17.39 0.08
N PRO A 215 23.34 -17.05 -1.13
CA PRO A 215 23.10 -17.89 -2.28
C PRO A 215 23.99 -19.15 -2.22
N ALA A 216 23.50 -20.26 -2.78
CA ALA A 216 24.19 -21.55 -2.74
C ALA A 216 25.60 -21.53 -3.35
N TRP A 217 25.84 -20.70 -4.37
CA TRP A 217 27.18 -20.55 -4.98
C TRP A 217 28.21 -19.97 -4.01
N GLN A 218 27.80 -19.15 -3.05
CA GLN A 218 28.68 -18.56 -2.06
C GLN A 218 29.03 -19.57 -0.95
N GLU A 219 28.07 -20.40 -0.56
CA GLU A 219 28.30 -21.49 0.40
C GLU A 219 29.26 -22.55 -0.17
N GLN A 220 29.18 -22.85 -1.45
CA GLN A 220 30.07 -23.79 -2.15
C GLN A 220 31.50 -23.24 -2.29
N ALA A 221 31.67 -21.93 -2.50
CA ALA A 221 32.98 -21.29 -2.64
C ALA A 221 33.77 -21.25 -1.33
N GLU A 222 33.09 -21.25 -0.16
CA GLU A 222 33.76 -21.29 1.16
C GLU A 222 34.11 -22.73 1.62
N ALA A 223 33.54 -23.75 0.94
CA ALA A 223 33.79 -25.17 1.24
C ALA A 223 34.93 -25.80 0.42
N THR A 224 35.53 -25.03 -0.51
CA THR A 224 36.65 -25.43 -1.38
C THR A 224 37.94 -24.72 -0.97
#